data_b1865e098782580652668c0b3c34b6f9
#
_entry.id   b1865e098782580652668c0b3c34b6f9
#
_cell.length_a   1.000
_cell.length_b   1.000
_cell.length_c   1.000
_cell.angle_alpha   90.00
_cell.angle_beta   90.00
_cell.angle_gamma   90.00
#
_symmetry.space_group_name_H-M   'P 1'
#
loop_
_entity.id
_entity.type
_entity.pdbx_description
1 polymer ?
#
loop_
_entity_poly.entity_id
_entity_poly.type
_entity_poly.pdbx_seq_one_letter_code
_entity_poly.pdbx_strand_id
1 'polypeptide(L)'
;MEVKESFTPIYSSIKRCRVCGYQFTKESKVCPRCGSKDIDDARTRIENLRRLAYETGNVIIGTDPDSEGEKISWDIKNLLGDSVNIKRAEFHEVTPKAIKEALMNLREIDENLVKAQIVRRIEDRWIGFSLSQKLWEVFKTKNLSAGRVQTPVLGWIIDGERKFKEKRPVTLIPELELEVDGKISDKPEIYVKVELIGEKEGSISPPPPYTTDEMLKDAARILRLPVKDTMKLAQDLFESGLITYHRTDSTYVSDRGIKIAKEFLGADFKGRKWGKVGAHECIRPTKPWDRYTLQKMIYSDVLYIEGITEKHLSLYNLIFNRFMASQCKDIRIKIKNYRIKFDSKILNDERIVSAEGRAFELFGNVKVKRELPLGEFKTSVKIVKKPLGYPLSQADVIRNMKEKGLGRPSTYSTIVEKLFLRKYIVERKSWLFSTNLGRKVWKFLTENFPDFVSEERTRILFEKMDRVERGEISFEDVLREVYIETKEVIKKVPSVS
;
A
#
# COMPACT_ATOMS: atom_id res chain seq x y z
N MET A 1 21.49 14.15 6.12
CA MET A 1 21.46 13.90 7.58
C MET A 1 22.75 13.20 7.92
N GLU A 2 23.60 13.83 8.68
CA GLU A 2 24.75 13.22 9.33
C GLU A 2 24.32 12.75 10.71
N VAL A 3 24.95 11.71 11.25
CA VAL A 3 24.60 11.12 12.55
C VAL A 3 25.86 11.12 13.39
N LYS A 4 25.77 11.76 14.57
CA LYS A 4 26.85 11.75 15.57
C LYS A 4 26.91 10.41 16.28
N GLU A 5 27.93 10.18 17.09
CA GLU A 5 28.11 8.98 17.92
C GLU A 5 26.93 8.72 18.87
N SER A 6 26.20 9.79 19.28
CA SER A 6 24.96 9.73 20.05
C SER A 6 23.72 9.38 19.24
N PHE A 7 23.84 9.05 17.95
CA PHE A 7 22.74 8.83 17.01
C PHE A 7 21.79 10.03 16.83
N THR A 8 22.22 11.22 17.23
CA THR A 8 21.42 12.44 17.07
C THR A 8 21.52 12.94 15.63
N PRO A 9 20.38 13.13 14.93
CA PRO A 9 20.39 13.64 13.57
C PRO A 9 20.91 15.09 13.51
N ILE A 10 21.80 15.36 12.53
CA ILE A 10 22.21 16.74 12.19
C ILE A 10 21.44 17.17 10.96
N TYR A 11 20.74 18.29 11.06
CA TYR A 11 19.92 18.83 9.99
C TYR A 11 20.65 19.98 9.27
N SER A 12 20.45 20.04 7.95
CA SER A 12 20.88 21.15 7.10
C SER A 12 19.70 21.60 6.25
N SER A 13 19.57 22.92 6.01
CA SER A 13 18.54 23.45 5.12
C SER A 13 18.73 22.88 3.71
N ILE A 14 17.64 22.47 3.08
CA ILE A 14 17.65 22.01 1.69
C ILE A 14 17.38 23.20 0.79
N LYS A 15 18.26 23.39 -0.20
CA LYS A 15 18.11 24.34 -1.30
C LYS A 15 17.65 23.58 -2.55
N ARG A 16 16.71 24.16 -3.28
CA ARG A 16 16.22 23.61 -4.54
C ARG A 16 16.33 24.66 -5.65
N CYS A 17 17.02 24.32 -6.71
CA CYS A 17 17.02 25.15 -7.91
C CYS A 17 15.67 25.08 -8.62
N ARG A 18 15.01 26.23 -8.84
CA ARG A 18 13.72 26.28 -9.52
C ARG A 18 13.85 26.02 -11.03
N VAL A 19 15.01 26.25 -11.61
CA VAL A 19 15.27 26.01 -13.04
C VAL A 19 15.50 24.56 -13.39
N CYS A 20 16.38 23.85 -12.66
CA CYS A 20 16.75 22.48 -12.99
C CYS A 20 16.29 21.43 -11.97
N GLY A 21 15.60 21.83 -10.91
CA GLY A 21 15.07 20.96 -9.86
C GLY A 21 16.14 20.32 -8.94
N TYR A 22 17.43 20.65 -9.13
CA TYR A 22 18.53 20.06 -8.34
C TYR A 22 18.44 20.49 -6.87
N GLN A 23 18.53 19.52 -5.96
CA GLN A 23 18.52 19.75 -4.52
C GLN A 23 19.93 19.58 -3.94
N PHE A 24 20.31 20.48 -3.03
CA PHE A 24 21.61 20.50 -2.37
C PHE A 24 21.53 21.15 -0.98
N THR A 25 22.49 20.84 -0.12
CA THR A 25 22.60 21.38 1.25
C THR A 25 23.80 22.32 1.41
N LYS A 26 24.75 22.27 0.45
CA LYS A 26 25.94 23.12 0.48
C LYS A 26 25.56 24.60 0.42
N GLU A 27 26.23 25.42 1.21
CA GLU A 27 26.09 26.86 1.12
C GLU A 27 26.59 27.37 -0.25
N SER A 28 25.68 27.87 -1.05
CA SER A 28 25.97 28.43 -2.37
C SER A 28 24.86 29.39 -2.78
N LYS A 29 25.23 30.51 -3.37
CA LYS A 29 24.31 31.49 -3.95
C LYS A 29 23.84 31.11 -5.37
N VAL A 30 24.45 30.08 -5.95
CA VAL A 30 24.11 29.59 -7.29
C VAL A 30 23.96 28.06 -7.27
N CYS A 31 23.12 27.57 -8.17
CA CYS A 31 22.93 26.11 -8.31
C CYS A 31 24.23 25.43 -8.76
N PRO A 32 24.75 24.43 -8.03
CA PRO A 32 25.97 23.73 -8.40
C PRO A 32 25.87 22.98 -9.74
N ARG A 33 24.63 22.72 -10.21
CA ARG A 33 24.38 21.96 -11.45
C ARG A 33 24.24 22.83 -12.69
N CYS A 34 23.54 23.95 -12.60
CA CYS A 34 23.22 24.78 -13.78
C CYS A 34 23.60 26.27 -13.64
N GLY A 35 24.21 26.66 -12.52
CA GLY A 35 24.64 28.04 -12.29
C GLY A 35 23.54 29.06 -12.01
N SER A 36 22.27 28.67 -12.03
CA SER A 36 21.14 29.56 -11.77
C SER A 36 21.17 30.15 -10.36
N LYS A 37 20.78 31.41 -10.21
CA LYS A 37 20.57 32.09 -8.92
C LYS A 37 19.18 31.88 -8.34
N ASP A 38 18.24 31.34 -9.14
CA ASP A 38 16.87 31.12 -8.71
C ASP A 38 16.80 29.82 -7.85
N ILE A 39 16.99 30.02 -6.55
CA ILE A 39 17.09 28.95 -5.55
C ILE A 39 16.01 29.19 -4.50
N ASP A 40 15.18 28.16 -4.28
CA ASP A 40 14.30 28.06 -3.12
C ASP A 40 15.08 27.50 -1.95
N ASP A 41 15.28 28.29 -0.87
CA ASP A 41 15.97 27.88 0.35
C ASP A 41 14.97 27.66 1.48
N ALA A 42 14.97 26.47 2.06
CA ALA A 42 14.13 26.15 3.21
C ALA A 42 14.43 27.02 4.45
N ARG A 43 15.62 27.64 4.52
CA ARG A 43 16.02 28.50 5.64
C ARG A 43 15.03 29.65 5.86
N THR A 44 14.61 30.33 4.80
CA THR A 44 13.66 31.45 4.91
C THR A 44 12.34 31.02 5.56
N ARG A 45 11.85 29.82 5.20
CA ARG A 45 10.63 29.26 5.83
C ARG A 45 10.84 28.95 7.29
N ILE A 46 11.99 28.37 7.65
CA ILE A 46 12.36 28.06 9.04
C ILE A 46 12.46 29.34 9.88
N GLU A 47 13.10 30.38 9.37
CA GLU A 47 13.26 31.66 10.05
C GLU A 47 11.91 32.36 10.28
N ASN A 48 11.02 32.34 9.27
CA ASN A 48 9.67 32.88 9.42
C ASN A 48 8.85 32.09 10.45
N LEU A 49 8.93 30.75 10.43
CA LEU A 49 8.26 29.91 11.43
C LEU A 49 8.75 30.21 12.85
N ARG A 50 10.05 30.33 13.04
CA ARG A 50 10.65 30.70 14.33
C ARG A 50 10.16 32.05 14.83
N ARG A 51 10.20 33.08 13.97
CA ARG A 51 9.75 34.43 14.32
C ARG A 51 8.30 34.40 14.80
N LEU A 52 7.38 33.80 14.04
CA LEU A 52 5.97 33.70 14.43
C LEU A 52 5.75 32.89 15.70
N ALA A 53 6.50 31.79 15.87
CA ALA A 53 6.42 30.97 17.07
C ALA A 53 6.87 31.70 18.33
N TYR A 54 7.95 32.48 18.25
CA TYR A 54 8.42 33.30 19.37
C TYR A 54 7.50 34.48 19.68
N GLU A 55 6.89 35.10 18.67
CA GLU A 55 5.91 36.17 18.85
C GLU A 55 4.65 35.67 19.59
N THR A 56 4.20 34.44 19.30
CA THR A 56 2.98 33.86 19.88
C THR A 56 3.22 33.09 21.19
N GLY A 57 4.42 32.55 21.40
CA GLY A 57 4.78 31.70 22.53
C GLY A 57 4.13 30.31 22.54
N ASN A 58 3.14 30.07 21.68
CA ASN A 58 2.38 28.81 21.60
C ASN A 58 2.25 28.35 20.15
N VAL A 59 2.49 27.05 19.92
CA VAL A 59 2.36 26.42 18.60
C VAL A 59 1.59 25.12 18.74
N ILE A 60 0.57 24.94 17.91
CA ILE A 60 -0.17 23.68 17.77
C ILE A 60 0.21 23.06 16.43
N ILE A 61 0.71 21.82 16.46
CA ILE A 61 1.15 21.09 15.26
C ILE A 61 0.09 20.06 14.85
N GLY A 62 -0.45 20.18 13.62
CA GLY A 62 -1.47 19.31 13.06
C GLY A 62 -0.98 18.54 11.82
N THR A 63 0.13 17.80 11.95
CA THR A 63 0.64 16.91 10.88
C THR A 63 -0.17 15.60 10.79
N ASP A 64 0.08 14.79 9.76
CA ASP A 64 -0.59 13.51 9.56
C ASP A 64 -0.54 12.63 10.83
N PRO A 65 -1.58 11.81 11.11
CA PRO A 65 -1.66 10.99 12.32
C PRO A 65 -0.88 9.67 12.14
N ASP A 66 0.38 9.74 11.70
CA ASP A 66 1.27 8.58 11.58
C ASP A 66 2.67 8.87 12.17
N SER A 67 3.54 7.85 12.22
CA SER A 67 4.89 7.99 12.77
C SER A 67 5.76 8.99 12.00
N GLU A 68 5.48 9.23 10.72
CA GLU A 68 6.18 10.25 9.93
C GLU A 68 5.72 11.66 10.32
N GLY A 69 4.41 11.86 10.50
CA GLY A 69 3.85 13.12 11.00
C GLY A 69 4.31 13.42 12.43
N GLU A 70 4.42 12.41 13.29
CA GLU A 70 4.97 12.54 14.63
C GLU A 70 6.44 12.97 14.62
N LYS A 71 7.24 12.37 13.72
CA LYS A 71 8.65 12.76 13.53
C LYS A 71 8.79 14.19 12.98
N ILE A 72 7.91 14.62 12.07
CA ILE A 72 7.89 16.01 11.59
C ILE A 72 7.58 16.96 12.73
N SER A 73 6.62 16.63 13.59
CA SER A 73 6.27 17.43 14.78
C SER A 73 7.45 17.57 15.73
N TRP A 74 8.19 16.49 15.97
CA TRP A 74 9.41 16.50 16.77
C TRP A 74 10.53 17.33 16.14
N ASP A 75 10.71 17.27 14.82
CA ASP A 75 11.68 18.09 14.10
C ASP A 75 11.35 19.59 14.25
N ILE A 76 10.06 19.96 14.14
CA ILE A 76 9.61 21.33 14.37
C ILE A 76 9.89 21.77 15.80
N LYS A 77 9.58 20.93 16.80
CA LYS A 77 9.88 21.18 18.20
C LYS A 77 11.36 21.49 18.40
N ASN A 78 12.25 20.66 17.87
CA ASN A 78 13.69 20.87 17.97
C ASN A 78 14.17 22.14 17.24
N LEU A 79 13.53 22.50 16.14
CA LEU A 79 13.83 23.76 15.43
C LEU A 79 13.40 24.99 16.20
N LEU A 80 12.31 24.94 16.95
CA LEU A 80 11.78 26.07 17.74
C LEU A 80 12.46 26.20 19.10
N GLY A 81 12.92 25.11 19.70
CA GLY A 81 13.54 25.08 21.02
C GLY A 81 12.52 25.14 22.16
N ASP A 82 13.02 25.13 23.39
CA ASP A 82 12.21 24.95 24.61
C ASP A 82 11.46 26.24 25.06
N SER A 83 11.72 27.37 24.43
CA SER A 83 11.08 28.66 24.79
C SER A 83 9.65 28.80 24.21
N VAL A 84 9.19 27.86 23.41
CA VAL A 84 7.87 27.84 22.79
C VAL A 84 7.07 26.65 23.33
N ASN A 85 5.84 26.89 23.80
CA ASN A 85 4.95 25.83 24.21
C ASN A 85 4.36 25.12 22.96
N ILE A 86 4.66 23.85 22.81
CA ILE A 86 4.29 23.07 21.62
C ILE A 86 3.37 21.94 22.02
N LYS A 87 2.23 21.85 21.33
CA LYS A 87 1.25 20.78 21.50
C LYS A 87 0.90 20.15 20.16
N ARG A 88 0.48 18.90 20.19
CA ARG A 88 0.06 18.11 19.05
C ARG A 88 -1.47 18.07 18.94
N ALA A 89 -2.05 18.45 17.81
CA ALA A 89 -3.42 18.17 17.46
C ALA A 89 -3.45 16.95 16.52
N GLU A 90 -4.14 15.90 16.89
CA GLU A 90 -4.27 14.67 16.11
C GLU A 90 -5.71 14.51 15.61
N PHE A 91 -5.87 14.32 14.30
CA PHE A 91 -7.17 14.11 13.68
C PHE A 91 -7.04 13.14 12.50
N HIS A 92 -8.03 12.24 12.39
CA HIS A 92 -8.07 11.19 11.36
C HIS A 92 -8.99 11.55 10.18
N GLU A 93 -9.57 12.73 10.18
CA GLU A 93 -10.34 13.33 9.09
C GLU A 93 -10.28 14.85 9.14
N VAL A 94 -10.18 15.48 7.98
CA VAL A 94 -10.12 16.95 7.86
C VAL A 94 -11.54 17.51 7.78
N THR A 95 -12.25 17.47 8.92
CA THR A 95 -13.60 18.04 9.04
C THR A 95 -13.64 19.06 10.18
N PRO A 96 -14.49 20.12 10.08
CA PRO A 96 -14.58 21.13 11.13
C PRO A 96 -14.80 20.54 12.54
N LYS A 97 -15.57 19.46 12.63
CA LYS A 97 -15.84 18.78 13.91
C LYS A 97 -14.59 18.06 14.43
N ALA A 98 -13.89 17.28 13.59
CA ALA A 98 -12.71 16.53 14.01
C ALA A 98 -11.55 17.47 14.39
N ILE A 99 -11.35 18.54 13.62
CA ILE A 99 -10.35 19.57 13.93
C ILE A 99 -10.67 20.24 15.28
N LYS A 100 -11.94 20.60 15.50
CA LYS A 100 -12.35 21.22 16.77
C LYS A 100 -12.15 20.29 17.97
N GLU A 101 -12.51 19.00 17.81
CA GLU A 101 -12.27 17.96 18.82
C GLU A 101 -10.76 17.78 19.10
N ALA A 102 -9.92 17.76 18.05
CA ALA A 102 -8.47 17.66 18.20
C ALA A 102 -7.87 18.89 18.93
N LEU A 103 -8.36 20.08 18.64
CA LEU A 103 -7.93 21.32 19.34
C LEU A 103 -8.36 21.37 20.80
N MET A 104 -9.44 20.69 21.17
CA MET A 104 -9.88 20.55 22.57
C MET A 104 -9.10 19.46 23.31
N ASN A 105 -8.49 18.51 22.61
CA ASN A 105 -7.77 17.35 23.15
C ASN A 105 -6.32 17.34 22.70
N LEU A 106 -5.59 18.43 22.92
CA LEU A 106 -4.19 18.53 22.59
C LEU A 106 -3.35 17.55 23.44
N ARG A 107 -2.34 16.95 22.82
CA ARG A 107 -1.42 16.03 23.49
C ARG A 107 0.05 16.42 23.28
N GLU A 108 0.93 15.76 23.98
CA GLU A 108 2.37 15.81 23.73
C GLU A 108 2.74 15.01 22.48
N ILE A 109 3.94 15.25 21.98
CA ILE A 109 4.52 14.45 20.89
C ILE A 109 4.90 13.08 21.46
N ASP A 110 4.50 12.01 20.78
CA ASP A 110 4.85 10.64 21.15
C ASP A 110 6.31 10.32 20.75
N GLU A 111 7.18 10.33 21.76
CA GLU A 111 8.61 10.09 21.54
C GLU A 111 8.92 8.67 21.07
N ASN A 112 8.11 7.66 21.39
CA ASN A 112 8.35 6.29 20.95
C ASN A 112 8.10 6.13 19.44
N LEU A 113 7.01 6.74 18.92
CA LEU A 113 6.76 6.84 17.49
C LEU A 113 7.92 7.58 16.77
N VAL A 114 8.41 8.67 17.37
CA VAL A 114 9.57 9.42 16.84
C VAL A 114 10.82 8.54 16.80
N LYS A 115 11.14 7.83 17.90
CA LYS A 115 12.30 6.94 18.00
C LYS A 115 12.24 5.81 16.95
N ALA A 116 11.10 5.16 16.80
CA ALA A 116 10.89 4.14 15.75
C ALA A 116 11.15 4.69 14.34
N GLN A 117 10.66 5.89 14.06
CA GLN A 117 10.89 6.54 12.76
C GLN A 117 12.34 7.01 12.56
N ILE A 118 13.05 7.38 13.63
CA ILE A 118 14.50 7.68 13.58
C ILE A 118 15.27 6.42 13.20
N VAL A 119 15.01 5.28 13.86
CA VAL A 119 15.63 3.98 13.52
C VAL A 119 15.47 3.69 12.04
N ARG A 120 14.26 3.80 11.54
CA ARG A 120 13.95 3.56 10.13
C ARG A 120 14.75 4.46 9.20
N ARG A 121 14.77 5.78 9.44
CA ARG A 121 15.49 6.75 8.58
C ARG A 121 16.99 6.55 8.60
N ILE A 122 17.56 6.25 9.78
CA ILE A 122 19.00 6.01 9.91
C ILE A 122 19.38 4.73 9.20
N GLU A 123 18.64 3.65 9.41
CA GLU A 123 18.89 2.38 8.77
C GLU A 123 18.76 2.46 7.23
N ASP A 124 17.66 3.03 6.72
CA ASP A 124 17.49 3.25 5.28
C ASP A 124 18.67 4.08 4.70
N ARG A 125 19.20 5.02 5.47
CA ARG A 125 20.36 5.82 5.07
C ARG A 125 21.65 5.02 5.08
N TRP A 126 21.94 4.30 6.15
CA TRP A 126 23.21 3.59 6.30
C TRP A 126 23.30 2.39 5.35
N ILE A 127 22.38 1.46 5.42
CA ILE A 127 22.42 0.24 4.61
C ILE A 127 22.07 0.56 3.15
N GLY A 128 20.96 1.26 2.92
CA GLY A 128 20.49 1.56 1.57
C GLY A 128 21.47 2.40 0.77
N PHE A 129 22.14 3.38 1.41
CA PHE A 129 23.14 4.21 0.75
C PHE A 129 24.44 3.45 0.50
N SER A 130 24.93 2.67 1.49
CA SER A 130 26.14 1.87 1.34
C SER A 130 26.00 0.84 0.21
N LEU A 131 24.89 0.11 0.16
CA LEU A 131 24.61 -0.82 -0.93
C LEU A 131 24.50 -0.11 -2.29
N SER A 132 23.89 1.08 -2.30
CA SER A 132 23.75 1.88 -3.54
C SER A 132 25.13 2.35 -4.05
N GLN A 133 26.04 2.73 -3.15
CA GLN A 133 27.41 3.08 -3.53
C GLN A 133 28.15 1.88 -4.15
N LYS A 134 27.98 0.67 -3.60
CA LYS A 134 28.53 -0.55 -4.19
C LYS A 134 28.00 -0.82 -5.60
N LEU A 135 26.72 -0.59 -5.83
CA LEU A 135 26.14 -0.64 -7.18
C LEU A 135 26.79 0.40 -8.11
N TRP A 136 27.04 1.63 -7.63
CA TRP A 136 27.66 2.67 -8.46
C TRP A 136 29.11 2.35 -8.81
N GLU A 137 29.86 1.72 -7.89
CA GLU A 137 31.23 1.26 -8.12
C GLU A 137 31.28 0.20 -9.21
N VAL A 138 30.38 -0.78 -9.18
CA VAL A 138 30.36 -1.90 -10.13
C VAL A 138 29.73 -1.52 -11.47
N PHE A 139 28.57 -0.88 -11.46
CA PHE A 139 27.82 -0.57 -12.69
C PHE A 139 28.21 0.77 -13.32
N LYS A 140 29.15 1.53 -12.71
CA LYS A 140 29.66 2.82 -13.21
C LYS A 140 28.56 3.86 -13.46
N THR A 141 27.47 3.82 -12.69
CA THR A 141 26.35 4.77 -12.80
C THR A 141 25.77 5.10 -11.43
N LYS A 142 25.48 6.40 -11.17
CA LYS A 142 24.94 6.89 -9.91
C LYS A 142 23.38 6.84 -9.83
N ASN A 143 22.73 6.31 -10.84
CA ASN A 143 21.27 6.24 -10.87
C ASN A 143 20.69 4.96 -10.27
N LEU A 144 21.53 4.07 -9.73
CA LEU A 144 21.11 2.83 -9.11
C LEU A 144 20.87 3.01 -7.61
N SER A 145 19.96 2.24 -7.07
CA SER A 145 19.73 2.17 -5.63
C SER A 145 19.39 0.76 -5.20
N ALA A 146 19.80 0.44 -3.99
CA ALA A 146 19.39 -0.77 -3.29
C ALA A 146 18.59 -0.38 -2.04
N GLY A 147 17.81 -1.32 -1.54
CA GLY A 147 17.07 -1.17 -0.29
C GLY A 147 16.51 -2.52 0.13
N ARG A 148 16.44 -2.72 1.43
CA ARG A 148 16.03 -4.01 2.02
C ARG A 148 14.64 -4.48 1.60
N VAL A 149 13.70 -3.58 1.32
CA VAL A 149 12.37 -3.93 0.79
C VAL A 149 12.38 -3.93 -0.75
N GLN A 150 13.05 -2.96 -1.36
CA GLN A 150 13.11 -2.81 -2.81
C GLN A 150 13.70 -4.04 -3.51
N THR A 151 14.75 -4.64 -2.95
CA THR A 151 15.46 -5.78 -3.56
C THR A 151 14.67 -7.09 -3.50
N PRO A 152 14.07 -7.50 -2.36
CA PRO A 152 13.15 -8.64 -2.33
C PRO A 152 11.96 -8.49 -3.27
N VAL A 153 11.33 -7.31 -3.32
CA VAL A 153 10.21 -7.02 -4.22
C VAL A 153 10.61 -7.20 -5.69
N LEU A 154 11.81 -6.75 -6.07
CA LEU A 154 12.35 -7.00 -7.42
C LEU A 154 12.51 -8.50 -7.69
N GLY A 155 12.95 -9.26 -6.70
CA GLY A 155 13.07 -10.71 -6.76
C GLY A 155 11.74 -11.41 -7.02
N TRP A 156 10.67 -11.00 -6.36
CA TRP A 156 9.33 -11.56 -6.61
C TRP A 156 8.84 -11.34 -8.04
N ILE A 157 9.12 -10.15 -8.59
CA ILE A 157 8.75 -9.84 -9.98
C ILE A 157 9.53 -10.74 -10.95
N ILE A 158 10.83 -10.95 -10.72
CA ILE A 158 11.68 -11.87 -11.51
C ILE A 158 11.17 -13.31 -11.40
N ASP A 159 10.81 -13.77 -10.19
CA ASP A 159 10.29 -15.11 -9.98
C ASP A 159 8.91 -15.32 -10.66
N GLY A 160 8.03 -14.33 -10.59
CA GLY A 160 6.76 -14.35 -11.32
C GLY A 160 6.95 -14.48 -12.83
N GLU A 161 7.94 -13.76 -13.40
CA GLU A 161 8.28 -13.91 -14.82
C GLU A 161 8.82 -15.31 -15.16
N ARG A 162 9.63 -15.91 -14.29
CA ARG A 162 10.15 -17.26 -14.46
C ARG A 162 9.00 -18.26 -14.51
N LYS A 163 8.10 -18.24 -13.52
CA LYS A 163 6.91 -19.09 -13.45
C LYS A 163 5.99 -18.90 -14.65
N PHE A 164 5.92 -17.70 -15.22
CA PHE A 164 5.15 -17.44 -16.43
C PHE A 164 5.73 -18.11 -17.68
N LYS A 165 7.04 -18.25 -17.77
CA LYS A 165 7.72 -18.94 -18.87
C LYS A 165 7.58 -20.45 -18.80
N GLU A 166 7.54 -20.99 -17.60
CA GLU A 166 7.34 -22.41 -17.32
C GLU A 166 5.89 -22.78 -17.60
N LYS A 167 5.65 -23.76 -18.46
CA LYS A 167 4.30 -24.18 -18.92
C LYS A 167 4.00 -25.57 -18.44
N ARG A 168 2.73 -25.78 -18.05
CA ARG A 168 2.17 -27.09 -17.74
C ARG A 168 0.96 -27.38 -18.62
N PRO A 169 0.68 -28.64 -18.96
CA PRO A 169 -0.54 -28.98 -19.64
C PRO A 169 -1.73 -28.79 -18.70
N VAL A 170 -2.81 -28.24 -19.21
CA VAL A 170 -4.09 -28.07 -18.54
C VAL A 170 -5.20 -28.44 -19.52
N THR A 171 -6.13 -29.25 -19.10
CA THR A 171 -7.33 -29.56 -19.87
C THR A 171 -8.44 -28.60 -19.52
N LEU A 172 -8.96 -27.91 -20.53
CA LEU A 172 -10.12 -27.04 -20.42
C LEU A 172 -11.35 -27.82 -20.87
N ILE A 173 -12.44 -27.73 -20.09
CA ILE A 173 -13.77 -28.21 -20.47
C ILE A 173 -14.68 -26.99 -20.51
N PRO A 174 -14.78 -26.28 -21.68
CA PRO A 174 -15.43 -24.97 -21.77
C PRO A 174 -16.91 -24.99 -21.39
N GLU A 175 -17.63 -26.03 -21.76
CA GLU A 175 -19.07 -26.17 -21.49
C GLU A 175 -19.37 -26.30 -20.00
N LEU A 176 -18.41 -26.80 -19.22
CA LEU A 176 -18.49 -26.90 -17.75
C LEU A 176 -17.73 -25.76 -17.04
N GLU A 177 -17.10 -24.86 -17.75
CA GLU A 177 -16.19 -23.84 -17.17
C GLU A 177 -15.16 -24.43 -16.20
N LEU A 178 -14.62 -25.61 -16.55
CA LEU A 178 -13.66 -26.34 -15.73
C LEU A 178 -12.27 -26.32 -16.32
N GLU A 179 -11.31 -26.26 -15.41
CA GLU A 179 -9.89 -26.44 -15.68
C GLU A 179 -9.36 -27.58 -14.84
N VAL A 180 -8.77 -28.58 -15.49
CA VAL A 180 -8.20 -29.74 -14.82
C VAL A 180 -6.71 -29.81 -15.12
N ASP A 181 -5.88 -29.92 -14.10
CA ASP A 181 -4.44 -30.03 -14.25
C ASP A 181 -4.08 -31.36 -14.96
N GLY A 182 -3.16 -31.23 -15.90
CA GLY A 182 -2.70 -32.34 -16.70
C GLY A 182 -3.58 -32.59 -17.95
N LYS A 183 -3.26 -33.70 -18.61
CA LYS A 183 -4.01 -34.21 -19.75
C LYS A 183 -4.97 -35.29 -19.25
N ILE A 184 -6.27 -35.12 -19.49
CA ILE A 184 -7.29 -36.09 -19.06
C ILE A 184 -7.72 -37.03 -20.19
N SER A 185 -7.58 -36.64 -21.46
CA SER A 185 -7.92 -37.46 -22.60
C SER A 185 -7.09 -37.05 -23.83
N ASP A 186 -6.84 -38.01 -24.73
CA ASP A 186 -6.28 -37.75 -26.05
C ASP A 186 -7.34 -37.43 -27.09
N LYS A 187 -8.60 -37.65 -26.77
CA LYS A 187 -9.74 -37.42 -27.66
C LYS A 187 -10.18 -35.95 -27.54
N PRO A 188 -10.64 -35.31 -28.64
CA PRO A 188 -11.15 -33.96 -28.64
C PRO A 188 -12.48 -33.80 -27.89
N GLU A 189 -13.18 -34.90 -27.69
CA GLU A 189 -14.45 -35.00 -26.95
C GLU A 189 -14.40 -36.12 -25.93
N ILE A 190 -15.05 -35.91 -24.77
CA ILE A 190 -15.23 -36.92 -23.75
C ILE A 190 -16.70 -37.01 -23.34
N TYR A 191 -17.10 -38.16 -22.86
CA TYR A 191 -18.39 -38.32 -22.17
C TYR A 191 -18.23 -37.85 -20.71
N VAL A 192 -19.17 -37.05 -20.28
CA VAL A 192 -19.25 -36.58 -18.89
C VAL A 192 -20.62 -36.88 -18.34
N LYS A 193 -20.66 -37.24 -17.06
CA LYS A 193 -21.90 -37.34 -16.28
C LYS A 193 -21.87 -36.30 -15.18
N VAL A 194 -22.85 -35.38 -15.19
CA VAL A 194 -22.99 -34.34 -14.20
C VAL A 194 -24.21 -34.62 -13.34
N GLU A 195 -23.97 -34.79 -12.05
CA GLU A 195 -25.00 -35.08 -11.04
C GLU A 195 -25.05 -33.90 -10.04
N LEU A 196 -26.24 -33.39 -9.74
CA LEU A 196 -26.45 -32.48 -8.61
C LEU A 196 -26.49 -33.30 -7.32
N ILE A 197 -25.53 -33.09 -6.44
CA ILE A 197 -25.42 -33.85 -5.17
C ILE A 197 -26.19 -33.13 -4.05
N GLY A 198 -26.29 -31.81 -4.13
CA GLY A 198 -27.00 -31.02 -3.14
C GLY A 198 -27.11 -29.55 -3.52
N GLU A 199 -28.07 -28.93 -2.91
CA GLU A 199 -28.32 -27.49 -3.00
C GLU A 199 -28.50 -26.95 -1.59
N LYS A 200 -27.92 -25.78 -1.31
CA LYS A 200 -28.07 -25.14 0.00
C LYS A 200 -28.13 -23.62 -0.19
N GLU A 201 -28.94 -23.00 0.64
CA GLU A 201 -28.89 -21.55 0.84
C GLU A 201 -27.91 -21.23 1.97
N GLY A 202 -27.25 -20.10 1.85
CA GLY A 202 -26.27 -19.64 2.82
C GLY A 202 -26.13 -18.13 2.82
N SER A 203 -25.23 -17.66 3.65
CA SER A 203 -24.89 -16.26 3.67
C SER A 203 -23.38 -16.05 3.79
N ILE A 204 -22.89 -14.99 3.18
CA ILE A 204 -21.49 -14.57 3.25
C ILE A 204 -21.46 -13.16 3.83
N SER A 205 -20.63 -12.93 4.83
CA SER A 205 -20.38 -11.58 5.32
C SER A 205 -19.77 -10.72 4.22
N PRO A 206 -20.19 -9.46 4.09
CA PRO A 206 -19.54 -8.54 3.17
C PRO A 206 -18.06 -8.38 3.54
N PRO A 207 -17.21 -7.91 2.61
CA PRO A 207 -15.81 -7.68 2.91
C PRO A 207 -15.64 -6.53 3.91
N PRO A 208 -14.55 -6.53 4.73
CA PRO A 208 -14.25 -5.42 5.62
C PRO A 208 -14.00 -4.12 4.85
N PRO A 209 -14.10 -2.96 5.50
CA PRO A 209 -13.75 -1.68 4.88
C PRO A 209 -12.27 -1.63 4.51
N TYR A 210 -11.88 -0.65 3.71
CA TYR A 210 -10.52 -0.56 3.17
C TYR A 210 -9.47 -0.25 4.22
N THR A 211 -8.38 -1.00 4.12
CA THR A 211 -7.02 -0.63 4.49
C THR A 211 -6.28 -0.09 3.26
N THR A 212 -5.12 0.52 3.43
CA THR A 212 -4.33 1.07 2.31
C THR A 212 -4.05 0.03 1.23
N ASP A 213 -3.58 -1.14 1.60
CA ASP A 213 -3.24 -2.22 0.65
C ASP A 213 -4.45 -2.72 -0.14
N GLU A 214 -5.59 -2.95 0.53
CA GLU A 214 -6.81 -3.39 -0.14
C GLU A 214 -7.38 -2.30 -1.07
N MET A 215 -7.31 -1.01 -0.67
CA MET A 215 -7.68 0.10 -1.53
C MET A 215 -6.80 0.16 -2.77
N LEU A 216 -5.48 0.07 -2.61
CA LEU A 216 -4.52 0.09 -3.72
C LEU A 216 -4.75 -1.07 -4.68
N LYS A 217 -5.00 -2.27 -4.14
CA LYS A 217 -5.30 -3.48 -4.92
C LYS A 217 -6.57 -3.31 -5.77
N ASP A 218 -7.66 -2.88 -5.15
CA ASP A 218 -8.93 -2.75 -5.87
C ASP A 218 -8.93 -1.55 -6.82
N ALA A 219 -8.28 -0.44 -6.49
CA ALA A 219 -8.10 0.69 -7.40
C ALA A 219 -7.29 0.29 -8.66
N ALA A 220 -6.22 -0.48 -8.49
CA ALA A 220 -5.44 -0.98 -9.63
C ALA A 220 -6.24 -1.96 -10.49
N ARG A 221 -7.03 -2.86 -9.85
CA ARG A 221 -7.82 -3.89 -10.54
C ARG A 221 -9.06 -3.34 -11.24
N ILE A 222 -9.83 -2.50 -10.54
CA ILE A 222 -11.16 -2.04 -10.96
C ILE A 222 -11.06 -0.73 -11.75
N LEU A 223 -10.27 0.23 -11.26
CA LEU A 223 -10.14 1.56 -11.84
C LEU A 223 -8.93 1.71 -12.78
N ARG A 224 -8.07 0.69 -12.84
CA ARG A 224 -6.82 0.73 -13.62
C ARG A 224 -5.89 1.89 -13.22
N LEU A 225 -5.97 2.32 -11.97
CA LEU A 225 -5.13 3.39 -11.42
C LEU A 225 -3.78 2.82 -10.95
N PRO A 226 -2.65 3.41 -11.34
CA PRO A 226 -1.35 3.09 -10.77
C PRO A 226 -1.34 3.37 -9.25
N VAL A 227 -0.57 2.59 -8.51
CA VAL A 227 -0.46 2.71 -7.04
C VAL A 227 -0.06 4.12 -6.60
N LYS A 228 0.90 4.74 -7.29
CA LYS A 228 1.33 6.12 -7.02
C LYS A 228 0.19 7.12 -7.17
N ASP A 229 -0.55 7.04 -8.28
CA ASP A 229 -1.65 7.96 -8.57
C ASP A 229 -2.78 7.77 -7.56
N THR A 230 -3.09 6.51 -7.21
CA THR A 230 -4.10 6.18 -6.19
C THR A 230 -3.75 6.82 -4.85
N MET A 231 -2.49 6.72 -4.39
CA MET A 231 -2.07 7.34 -3.13
C MET A 231 -2.18 8.86 -3.17
N LYS A 232 -1.84 9.50 -4.29
CA LYS A 232 -2.00 10.95 -4.46
C LYS A 232 -3.48 11.35 -4.41
N LEU A 233 -4.33 10.67 -5.19
CA LEU A 233 -5.77 10.92 -5.18
C LEU A 233 -6.39 10.72 -3.79
N ALA A 234 -5.96 9.71 -3.05
CA ALA A 234 -6.43 9.45 -1.69
C ALA A 234 -5.97 10.54 -0.71
N GLN A 235 -4.75 11.07 -0.86
CA GLN A 235 -4.27 12.21 -0.08
C GLN A 235 -5.13 13.45 -0.36
N ASP A 236 -5.38 13.77 -1.63
CA ASP A 236 -6.20 14.91 -2.04
C ASP A 236 -7.65 14.78 -1.48
N LEU A 237 -8.24 13.58 -1.50
CA LEU A 237 -9.55 13.30 -0.91
C LEU A 237 -9.56 13.45 0.62
N PHE A 238 -8.49 13.03 1.30
CA PHE A 238 -8.32 13.19 2.76
C PHE A 238 -8.20 14.67 3.12
N GLU A 239 -7.31 15.41 2.46
CA GLU A 239 -7.11 16.85 2.70
C GLU A 239 -8.37 17.68 2.40
N SER A 240 -9.18 17.23 1.43
CA SER A 240 -10.49 17.81 1.14
C SER A 240 -11.59 17.41 2.17
N GLY A 241 -11.27 16.60 3.17
CA GLY A 241 -12.21 16.16 4.20
C GLY A 241 -13.28 15.18 3.71
N LEU A 242 -13.10 14.56 2.54
CA LEU A 242 -14.07 13.62 1.95
C LEU A 242 -13.94 12.19 2.48
N ILE A 243 -12.70 11.79 2.84
CA ILE A 243 -12.41 10.48 3.44
C ILE A 243 -11.58 10.63 4.72
N THR A 244 -11.53 9.56 5.51
CA THR A 244 -10.61 9.42 6.64
C THR A 244 -9.18 9.22 6.14
N TYR A 245 -8.20 9.31 7.05
CA TYR A 245 -6.80 9.12 6.75
C TYR A 245 -6.56 7.79 6.02
N HIS A 246 -5.89 7.87 4.89
CA HIS A 246 -5.80 6.78 3.93
C HIS A 246 -4.58 5.87 4.12
N ARG A 247 -3.61 6.23 4.98
CA ARG A 247 -2.44 5.39 5.30
C ARG A 247 -2.68 4.59 6.57
N THR A 248 -3.51 3.58 6.47
CA THR A 248 -3.92 2.73 7.61
C THR A 248 -3.92 1.25 7.23
N ASP A 249 -3.57 0.41 8.16
CA ASP A 249 -3.73 -1.04 8.10
C ASP A 249 -4.93 -1.54 8.93
N SER A 250 -5.66 -0.61 9.56
CA SER A 250 -6.82 -0.89 10.40
C SER A 250 -8.09 -1.04 9.56
N THR A 251 -8.90 -2.03 9.93
CA THR A 251 -10.28 -2.19 9.45
C THR A 251 -11.31 -1.70 10.47
N TYR A 252 -10.86 -1.15 11.61
CA TYR A 252 -11.75 -0.67 12.66
C TYR A 252 -12.65 0.45 12.17
N VAL A 253 -13.92 0.41 12.57
CA VAL A 253 -14.93 1.42 12.25
C VAL A 253 -15.34 2.14 13.52
N SER A 254 -15.10 3.45 13.57
CA SER A 254 -15.50 4.31 14.68
C SER A 254 -17.03 4.45 14.79
N ASP A 255 -17.51 4.89 15.94
CA ASP A 255 -18.95 5.15 16.14
C ASP A 255 -19.50 6.21 15.16
N ARG A 256 -18.65 7.13 14.71
CA ARG A 256 -18.99 8.09 13.65
C ARG A 256 -19.18 7.39 12.31
N GLY A 257 -18.30 6.47 11.93
CA GLY A 257 -18.47 5.65 10.73
C GLY A 257 -19.76 4.82 10.78
N ILE A 258 -20.06 4.22 11.92
CA ILE A 258 -21.34 3.49 12.15
C ILE A 258 -22.55 4.39 11.91
N LYS A 259 -22.54 5.63 12.43
CA LYS A 259 -23.66 6.58 12.23
C LYS A 259 -23.83 6.95 10.75
N ILE A 260 -22.75 7.24 10.04
CA ILE A 260 -22.76 7.56 8.60
C ILE A 260 -23.37 6.40 7.79
N ALA A 261 -22.93 5.17 8.07
CA ALA A 261 -23.43 4.00 7.39
C ALA A 261 -24.93 3.76 7.67
N LYS A 262 -25.36 3.90 8.93
CA LYS A 262 -26.75 3.76 9.34
C LYS A 262 -27.66 4.76 8.64
N GLU A 263 -27.23 6.02 8.52
CA GLU A 263 -27.96 7.08 7.84
C GLU A 263 -28.18 6.76 6.36
N PHE A 264 -27.17 6.24 5.67
CA PHE A 264 -27.27 5.91 4.25
C PHE A 264 -28.03 4.61 3.97
N LEU A 265 -27.79 3.56 4.77
CA LEU A 265 -28.29 2.20 4.49
C LEU A 265 -29.70 1.94 5.01
N GLY A 266 -30.19 2.69 5.99
CA GLY A 266 -31.54 2.50 6.55
C GLY A 266 -31.78 1.06 7.00
N ALA A 267 -32.75 0.38 6.37
CA ALA A 267 -33.17 -0.99 6.71
C ALA A 267 -32.11 -2.07 6.39
N ASP A 268 -31.18 -1.81 5.48
CA ASP A 268 -30.11 -2.75 5.10
C ASP A 268 -28.90 -2.70 6.03
N PHE A 269 -28.91 -1.79 7.00
CA PHE A 269 -27.80 -1.61 7.93
C PHE A 269 -27.67 -2.80 8.89
N LYS A 270 -26.42 -3.28 9.02
CA LYS A 270 -25.95 -4.20 10.06
C LYS A 270 -24.57 -3.76 10.51
N GLY A 271 -24.51 -2.84 11.47
CA GLY A 271 -23.26 -2.25 11.93
C GLY A 271 -22.22 -3.28 12.39
N ARG A 272 -20.99 -3.12 11.93
CA ARG A 272 -19.83 -3.95 12.32
C ARG A 272 -18.63 -3.07 12.62
N LYS A 273 -18.00 -3.30 13.77
CA LYS A 273 -16.76 -2.58 14.13
C LYS A 273 -15.52 -3.13 13.45
N TRP A 274 -15.59 -4.32 12.90
CA TRP A 274 -14.54 -5.05 12.18
C TRP A 274 -13.27 -5.26 13.00
N GLY A 275 -12.27 -4.41 12.88
CA GLY A 275 -11.01 -4.51 13.59
C GLY A 275 -11.10 -4.17 15.09
N LYS A 276 -9.96 -4.19 15.76
CA LYS A 276 -9.81 -3.73 17.14
C LYS A 276 -9.63 -2.22 17.18
N VAL A 277 -10.07 -1.60 18.27
CA VAL A 277 -9.75 -0.20 18.55
C VAL A 277 -8.24 -0.03 18.63
N GLY A 278 -7.70 0.92 17.90
CA GLY A 278 -6.27 1.23 17.82
C GLY A 278 -6.07 2.70 17.47
N ALA A 279 -4.84 3.06 17.10
CA ALA A 279 -4.49 4.42 16.74
C ALA A 279 -5.24 4.91 15.47
N HIS A 280 -5.58 4.01 14.56
CA HIS A 280 -6.21 4.35 13.29
C HIS A 280 -7.54 3.63 13.10
N GLU A 281 -8.42 4.25 12.30
CA GLU A 281 -9.61 3.61 11.75
C GLU A 281 -9.42 3.26 10.27
N CYS A 282 -10.41 2.56 9.69
CA CYS A 282 -10.42 2.21 8.27
C CYS A 282 -10.57 3.44 7.36
N ILE A 283 -10.28 3.26 6.08
CA ILE A 283 -10.56 4.26 5.05
C ILE A 283 -12.07 4.25 4.78
N ARG A 284 -12.74 5.37 5.04
CA ARG A 284 -14.19 5.54 4.86
C ARG A 284 -14.57 6.97 4.46
N PRO A 285 -15.75 7.19 3.91
CA PRO A 285 -16.28 8.54 3.71
C PRO A 285 -16.53 9.23 5.05
N THR A 286 -16.44 10.56 5.06
CA THR A 286 -16.73 11.41 6.22
C THR A 286 -18.19 11.82 6.31
N LYS A 287 -18.95 11.61 5.25
CA LYS A 287 -20.38 11.93 5.08
C LYS A 287 -21.14 10.81 4.38
N PRO A 288 -22.47 10.69 4.57
CA PRO A 288 -23.29 9.69 3.89
C PRO A 288 -23.63 10.09 2.43
N TRP A 289 -22.67 10.70 1.74
CA TRP A 289 -22.84 11.17 0.36
C TRP A 289 -22.26 10.17 -0.62
N ASP A 290 -23.12 9.56 -1.43
CA ASP A 290 -22.67 8.77 -2.56
C ASP A 290 -22.02 9.64 -3.64
N ARG A 291 -21.44 9.01 -4.64
CA ARG A 291 -20.79 9.74 -5.74
C ARG A 291 -21.73 10.73 -6.42
N TYR A 292 -23.00 10.36 -6.64
CA TYR A 292 -23.96 11.20 -7.32
C TYR A 292 -24.28 12.45 -6.50
N THR A 293 -24.54 12.28 -5.21
CA THR A 293 -24.80 13.38 -4.27
C THR A 293 -23.60 14.32 -4.19
N LEU A 294 -22.38 13.76 -4.03
CA LEU A 294 -21.15 14.54 -3.96
C LEU A 294 -20.95 15.35 -5.25
N GLN A 295 -21.10 14.71 -6.40
CA GLN A 295 -20.93 15.34 -7.71
C GLN A 295 -21.96 16.47 -7.92
N LYS A 296 -23.21 16.26 -7.53
CA LYS A 296 -24.25 17.28 -7.58
C LYS A 296 -23.91 18.48 -6.70
N MET A 297 -23.43 18.26 -5.47
CA MET A 297 -23.03 19.36 -4.57
C MET A 297 -21.86 20.19 -5.13
N ILE A 298 -20.89 19.53 -5.77
CA ILE A 298 -19.75 20.22 -6.41
C ILE A 298 -20.25 21.05 -7.61
N TYR A 299 -21.06 20.49 -8.49
CA TYR A 299 -21.52 21.20 -9.69
C TYR A 299 -22.57 22.31 -9.41
N SER A 300 -23.24 22.26 -8.27
CA SER A 300 -24.17 23.31 -7.85
C SER A 300 -23.53 24.36 -6.94
N ASP A 301 -22.21 24.39 -6.84
CA ASP A 301 -21.40 25.29 -5.98
C ASP A 301 -21.80 25.28 -4.49
N VAL A 302 -22.50 24.23 -4.05
CA VAL A 302 -22.81 24.03 -2.62
C VAL A 302 -21.57 23.56 -1.86
N LEU A 303 -20.68 22.85 -2.55
CA LEU A 303 -19.40 22.38 -2.02
C LEU A 303 -18.29 22.76 -2.97
N TYR A 304 -17.44 23.69 -2.53
CA TYR A 304 -16.24 24.05 -3.30
C TYR A 304 -15.06 23.21 -2.86
N ILE A 305 -14.48 22.45 -3.79
CA ILE A 305 -13.23 21.69 -3.60
C ILE A 305 -12.37 21.91 -4.84
N GLU A 306 -11.22 22.56 -4.64
CA GLU A 306 -10.29 22.83 -5.71
C GLU A 306 -9.61 21.54 -6.20
N GLY A 307 -9.47 21.39 -7.51
CA GLY A 307 -8.66 20.33 -8.12
C GLY A 307 -9.30 18.92 -8.15
N ILE A 308 -10.56 18.78 -7.76
CA ILE A 308 -11.25 17.48 -7.84
C ILE A 308 -11.50 17.10 -9.31
N THR A 309 -11.09 15.91 -9.69
CA THR A 309 -11.23 15.33 -11.03
C THR A 309 -12.11 14.08 -11.00
N GLU A 310 -12.48 13.59 -12.20
CA GLU A 310 -13.24 12.35 -12.35
C GLU A 310 -12.54 11.12 -11.76
N LYS A 311 -11.19 11.12 -11.72
CA LYS A 311 -10.41 10.06 -11.04
C LYS A 311 -10.60 10.10 -9.53
N HIS A 312 -10.69 11.27 -8.91
CA HIS A 312 -10.99 11.44 -7.49
C HIS A 312 -12.40 10.90 -7.17
N LEU A 313 -13.41 11.28 -7.98
CA LEU A 313 -14.77 10.80 -7.81
C LEU A 313 -14.89 9.28 -7.98
N SER A 314 -14.11 8.70 -8.89
CA SER A 314 -14.06 7.25 -9.09
C SER A 314 -13.45 6.52 -7.90
N LEU A 315 -12.34 7.04 -7.36
CA LEU A 315 -11.72 6.48 -6.16
C LEU A 315 -12.61 6.67 -4.93
N TYR A 316 -13.22 7.84 -4.77
CA TYR A 316 -14.20 8.10 -3.72
C TYR A 316 -15.36 7.10 -3.78
N ASN A 317 -15.94 6.88 -4.96
CA ASN A 317 -17.02 5.93 -5.16
C ASN A 317 -16.63 4.49 -4.78
N LEU A 318 -15.40 4.08 -5.12
CA LEU A 318 -14.87 2.77 -4.75
C LEU A 318 -14.78 2.64 -3.22
N ILE A 319 -14.26 3.66 -2.54
CA ILE A 319 -14.14 3.70 -1.08
C ILE A 319 -15.53 3.71 -0.43
N PHE A 320 -16.43 4.56 -0.92
CA PHE A 320 -17.79 4.68 -0.42
C PHE A 320 -18.55 3.36 -0.51
N ASN A 321 -18.58 2.75 -1.69
CA ASN A 321 -19.31 1.50 -1.92
C ASN A 321 -18.77 0.35 -1.08
N ARG A 322 -17.45 0.22 -0.96
CA ARG A 322 -16.84 -0.80 -0.12
C ARG A 322 -17.16 -0.60 1.35
N PHE A 323 -17.10 0.65 1.83
CA PHE A 323 -17.43 0.97 3.21
C PHE A 323 -18.90 0.69 3.51
N MET A 324 -19.83 1.16 2.67
CA MET A 324 -21.26 0.91 2.86
C MET A 324 -21.59 -0.59 2.78
N ALA A 325 -21.01 -1.31 1.81
CA ALA A 325 -21.17 -2.76 1.73
C ALA A 325 -20.74 -3.46 3.01
N SER A 326 -19.60 -3.03 3.62
CA SER A 326 -19.08 -3.60 4.87
C SER A 326 -20.04 -3.47 6.06
N GLN A 327 -20.97 -2.53 5.99
CA GLN A 327 -21.94 -2.22 7.04
C GLN A 327 -23.36 -2.72 6.73
N CYS A 328 -23.53 -3.46 5.61
CA CYS A 328 -24.79 -4.08 5.23
C CYS A 328 -25.04 -5.42 5.92
N LYS A 329 -26.29 -5.90 5.85
CA LYS A 329 -26.62 -7.30 6.11
C LYS A 329 -25.79 -8.24 5.23
N ASP A 330 -25.71 -9.51 5.65
CA ASP A 330 -24.95 -10.52 4.93
C ASP A 330 -25.52 -10.77 3.52
N ILE A 331 -24.66 -11.09 2.59
CA ILE A 331 -25.03 -11.44 1.20
C ILE A 331 -25.66 -12.82 1.23
N ARG A 332 -26.88 -12.95 0.77
CA ARG A 332 -27.54 -14.25 0.60
C ARG A 332 -26.99 -14.92 -0.64
N ILE A 333 -26.66 -16.19 -0.54
CA ILE A 333 -26.11 -16.97 -1.64
C ILE A 333 -26.84 -18.31 -1.77
N LYS A 334 -26.92 -18.77 -3.02
CA LYS A 334 -27.37 -20.13 -3.34
C LYS A 334 -26.18 -20.91 -3.87
N ILE A 335 -25.95 -22.08 -3.25
CA ILE A 335 -24.81 -22.94 -3.56
C ILE A 335 -25.35 -24.24 -4.11
N LYS A 336 -24.81 -24.70 -5.23
CA LYS A 336 -25.03 -26.02 -5.81
C LYS A 336 -23.75 -26.82 -5.82
N ASN A 337 -23.83 -28.07 -5.36
CA ASN A 337 -22.72 -29.02 -5.35
C ASN A 337 -22.93 -30.05 -6.46
N TYR A 338 -21.97 -30.16 -7.34
CA TYR A 338 -22.01 -31.07 -8.47
C TYR A 338 -20.96 -32.16 -8.33
N ARG A 339 -21.30 -33.37 -8.76
CA ARG A 339 -20.34 -34.45 -9.02
C ARG A 339 -20.23 -34.64 -10.51
N ILE A 340 -19.01 -34.52 -11.03
CA ILE A 340 -18.72 -34.63 -12.44
C ILE A 340 -17.82 -35.83 -12.64
N LYS A 341 -18.33 -36.82 -13.41
CA LYS A 341 -17.60 -38.04 -13.73
C LYS A 341 -17.19 -37.99 -15.21
N PHE A 342 -15.93 -38.26 -15.48
CA PHE A 342 -15.40 -38.39 -16.83
C PHE A 342 -14.30 -39.46 -16.83
N ASP A 343 -14.44 -40.48 -17.73
CA ASP A 343 -13.61 -41.67 -17.72
C ASP A 343 -13.47 -42.25 -16.32
N SER A 344 -12.25 -42.40 -15.81
CA SER A 344 -11.95 -42.89 -14.46
C SER A 344 -11.86 -41.82 -13.37
N LYS A 345 -12.11 -40.57 -13.69
CA LYS A 345 -11.97 -39.46 -12.77
C LYS A 345 -13.32 -38.93 -12.28
N ILE A 346 -13.36 -38.54 -11.01
CA ILE A 346 -14.51 -37.90 -10.36
C ILE A 346 -14.01 -36.55 -9.82
N LEU A 347 -14.73 -35.48 -10.15
CA LEU A 347 -14.50 -34.14 -9.66
C LEU A 347 -15.76 -33.67 -8.90
N ASN A 348 -15.58 -33.08 -7.74
CA ASN A 348 -16.65 -32.35 -7.06
C ASN A 348 -16.43 -30.84 -7.31
N ASP A 349 -17.48 -30.13 -7.72
CA ASP A 349 -17.46 -28.69 -7.97
C ASP A 349 -18.57 -28.00 -7.18
N GLU A 350 -18.19 -27.09 -6.30
CA GLU A 350 -19.11 -26.25 -5.54
C GLU A 350 -19.23 -24.89 -6.25
N ARG A 351 -20.48 -24.49 -6.52
CA ARG A 351 -20.77 -23.23 -7.24
C ARG A 351 -21.75 -22.36 -6.48
N ILE A 352 -21.39 -21.09 -6.31
CA ILE A 352 -22.35 -20.06 -5.97
C ILE A 352 -23.06 -19.69 -7.28
N VAL A 353 -24.35 -19.99 -7.36
CA VAL A 353 -25.16 -19.79 -8.56
C VAL A 353 -26.05 -18.53 -8.48
N SER A 354 -26.28 -18.01 -7.27
CA SER A 354 -26.84 -16.67 -7.08
C SER A 354 -26.25 -15.97 -5.87
N ALA A 355 -26.24 -14.65 -5.88
CA ALA A 355 -25.86 -13.80 -4.77
C ALA A 355 -26.77 -12.56 -4.77
N GLU A 356 -27.33 -12.23 -3.62
CA GLU A 356 -28.33 -11.18 -3.48
C GLU A 356 -28.12 -10.36 -2.20
N GLY A 357 -28.58 -9.12 -2.23
CA GLY A 357 -28.60 -8.20 -1.10
C GLY A 357 -27.80 -6.93 -1.36
N ARG A 358 -28.07 -5.91 -0.54
CA ARG A 358 -27.51 -4.56 -0.73
C ARG A 358 -25.98 -4.54 -0.72
N ALA A 359 -25.34 -5.39 0.09
CA ALA A 359 -23.89 -5.50 0.11
C ALA A 359 -23.32 -5.94 -1.25
N PHE A 360 -23.98 -6.89 -1.91
CA PHE A 360 -23.57 -7.39 -3.21
C PHE A 360 -23.78 -6.35 -4.32
N GLU A 361 -24.88 -5.61 -4.27
CA GLU A 361 -25.13 -4.52 -5.22
C GLU A 361 -24.12 -3.39 -5.12
N LEU A 362 -23.74 -2.99 -3.90
CA LEU A 362 -22.76 -1.93 -3.66
C LEU A 362 -21.34 -2.36 -4.01
N PHE A 363 -20.98 -3.60 -3.68
CA PHE A 363 -19.64 -4.12 -3.89
C PHE A 363 -19.66 -5.62 -4.18
N GLY A 364 -19.77 -5.96 -5.47
CA GLY A 364 -19.89 -7.33 -5.96
C GLY A 364 -18.59 -8.12 -5.83
N ASN A 365 -18.30 -8.62 -4.64
CA ASN A 365 -17.09 -9.41 -4.34
C ASN A 365 -17.31 -10.93 -4.39
N VAL A 366 -18.53 -11.38 -4.67
CA VAL A 366 -18.91 -12.80 -4.80
C VAL A 366 -18.92 -13.17 -6.28
N LYS A 367 -18.17 -14.17 -6.65
CA LYS A 367 -18.17 -14.69 -8.03
C LYS A 367 -19.33 -15.66 -8.21
N VAL A 368 -20.36 -15.22 -8.90
CA VAL A 368 -21.47 -16.08 -9.33
C VAL A 368 -21.06 -16.83 -10.59
N LYS A 369 -21.26 -18.15 -10.61
CA LYS A 369 -21.02 -19.03 -11.75
C LYS A 369 -22.36 -19.52 -12.30
N ARG A 370 -22.39 -19.85 -13.58
CA ARG A 370 -23.57 -20.51 -14.18
C ARG A 370 -23.81 -21.90 -13.57
N GLU A 371 -25.05 -22.33 -13.57
CA GLU A 371 -25.42 -23.72 -13.25
C GLU A 371 -24.87 -24.68 -14.33
N LEU A 372 -24.54 -25.90 -13.91
CA LEU A 372 -24.12 -26.94 -14.84
C LEU A 372 -25.32 -27.67 -15.43
N PRO A 373 -25.27 -28.06 -16.72
CA PRO A 373 -26.24 -28.99 -17.29
C PRO A 373 -26.12 -30.33 -16.57
N LEU A 374 -27.27 -30.95 -16.28
CA LEU A 374 -27.33 -32.26 -15.62
C LEU A 374 -27.49 -33.37 -16.63
N GLY A 375 -27.01 -34.58 -16.30
CA GLY A 375 -27.13 -35.77 -17.10
C GLY A 375 -25.82 -36.20 -17.77
N GLU A 376 -25.95 -37.09 -18.74
CA GLU A 376 -24.81 -37.63 -19.51
C GLU A 376 -24.79 -36.98 -20.89
N PHE A 377 -23.66 -36.40 -21.26
CA PHE A 377 -23.49 -35.77 -22.59
C PHE A 377 -22.02 -35.74 -23.00
N LYS A 378 -21.81 -35.54 -24.29
CA LYS A 378 -20.47 -35.28 -24.82
C LYS A 378 -20.11 -33.81 -24.68
N THR A 379 -18.87 -33.56 -24.28
CA THR A 379 -18.31 -32.21 -24.14
C THR A 379 -16.94 -32.13 -24.80
N SER A 380 -16.64 -30.97 -25.35
CA SER A 380 -15.33 -30.74 -25.97
C SER A 380 -14.25 -30.56 -24.89
N VAL A 381 -13.05 -31.06 -25.16
CA VAL A 381 -11.86 -30.82 -24.37
C VAL A 381 -10.77 -30.17 -25.15
N LYS A 382 -10.09 -29.21 -24.56
CA LYS A 382 -8.96 -28.50 -25.13
C LYS A 382 -7.76 -28.59 -24.23
N ILE A 383 -6.68 -29.21 -24.69
CA ILE A 383 -5.42 -29.24 -23.97
C ILE A 383 -4.65 -27.97 -24.33
N VAL A 384 -4.35 -27.19 -23.33
CA VAL A 384 -3.59 -25.94 -23.46
C VAL A 384 -2.37 -25.97 -22.56
N LYS A 385 -1.29 -25.29 -23.01
CA LYS A 385 -0.13 -25.08 -22.15
C LYS A 385 -0.35 -23.79 -21.36
N LYS A 386 -0.70 -23.88 -20.08
CA LYS A 386 -0.81 -22.74 -19.19
C LYS A 386 0.47 -22.49 -18.41
N PRO A 387 0.81 -21.24 -18.06
CA PRO A 387 1.96 -20.95 -17.24
C PRO A 387 1.76 -21.50 -15.82
N LEU A 388 2.86 -21.81 -15.12
CA LEU A 388 2.84 -22.20 -13.71
C LEU A 388 2.39 -21.06 -12.80
N GLY A 389 2.62 -19.82 -13.20
CA GLY A 389 2.20 -18.61 -12.53
C GLY A 389 2.09 -17.46 -13.51
N TYR A 390 1.62 -16.31 -13.05
CA TYR A 390 1.53 -15.10 -13.85
C TYR A 390 2.53 -14.05 -13.35
N PRO A 391 2.98 -13.12 -14.22
CA PRO A 391 3.72 -11.96 -13.77
C PRO A 391 2.91 -11.21 -12.71
N LEU A 392 3.59 -10.54 -11.79
CA LEU A 392 2.89 -9.78 -10.76
C LEU A 392 2.36 -8.46 -11.32
N SER A 393 1.18 -8.07 -10.90
CA SER A 393 0.69 -6.69 -11.04
C SER A 393 1.19 -5.82 -9.87
N GLN A 394 1.03 -4.50 -9.96
CA GLN A 394 1.29 -3.62 -8.82
C GLN A 394 0.46 -4.02 -7.60
N ALA A 395 -0.79 -4.44 -7.80
CA ALA A 395 -1.68 -4.94 -6.75
C ALA A 395 -1.14 -6.21 -6.06
N ASP A 396 -0.59 -7.16 -6.84
CA ASP A 396 0.01 -8.38 -6.28
C ASP A 396 1.26 -8.08 -5.47
N VAL A 397 2.07 -7.12 -5.92
CA VAL A 397 3.25 -6.66 -5.15
C VAL A 397 2.84 -6.09 -3.80
N ILE A 398 1.83 -5.23 -3.76
CA ILE A 398 1.33 -4.65 -2.50
C ILE A 398 0.81 -5.74 -1.57
N ARG A 399 -0.01 -6.67 -2.08
CA ARG A 399 -0.50 -7.82 -1.31
C ARG A 399 0.64 -8.63 -0.72
N ASN A 400 1.64 -9.00 -1.53
CA ASN A 400 2.80 -9.76 -1.08
C ASN A 400 3.61 -8.99 -0.02
N MET A 401 3.77 -7.67 -0.17
CA MET A 401 4.44 -6.83 0.83
C MET A 401 3.73 -6.91 2.18
N LYS A 402 2.40 -6.82 2.20
CA LYS A 402 1.60 -6.94 3.43
C LYS A 402 1.68 -8.34 4.03
N GLU A 403 1.40 -9.37 3.24
CA GLU A 403 1.40 -10.78 3.69
C GLU A 403 2.74 -11.22 4.27
N LYS A 404 3.84 -10.70 3.72
CA LYS A 404 5.20 -11.01 4.18
C LYS A 404 5.74 -10.02 5.22
N GLY A 405 4.96 -9.04 5.62
CA GLY A 405 5.38 -8.01 6.60
C GLY A 405 6.47 -7.07 6.10
N LEU A 406 6.57 -6.86 4.78
CA LEU A 406 7.59 -6.04 4.14
C LEU A 406 7.03 -4.68 3.71
N GLY A 407 7.42 -3.63 4.40
CA GLY A 407 6.91 -2.28 4.20
C GLY A 407 5.75 -1.92 5.15
N ARG A 408 5.24 -0.74 4.98
CA ARG A 408 4.13 -0.18 5.75
C ARG A 408 3.21 0.61 4.81
N PRO A 409 1.98 0.97 5.21
CA PRO A 409 1.05 1.75 4.40
C PRO A 409 1.68 3.00 3.77
N SER A 410 2.53 3.70 4.51
CA SER A 410 3.26 4.89 4.04
C SER A 410 4.33 4.61 2.96
N THR A 411 4.76 3.36 2.75
CA THR A 411 5.88 3.03 1.86
C THR A 411 5.55 2.14 0.70
N TYR A 412 4.40 1.49 0.67
CA TYR A 412 4.05 0.57 -0.42
C TYR A 412 4.21 1.21 -1.81
N SER A 413 3.60 2.37 -2.01
CA SER A 413 3.68 3.08 -3.29
C SER A 413 5.09 3.53 -3.64
N THR A 414 5.84 4.05 -2.66
CA THR A 414 7.20 4.57 -2.84
C THR A 414 8.16 3.48 -3.31
N ILE A 415 8.01 2.24 -2.82
CA ILE A 415 8.89 1.12 -3.22
C ILE A 415 8.63 0.74 -4.67
N VAL A 416 7.37 0.61 -5.07
CA VAL A 416 6.99 0.32 -6.46
C VAL A 416 7.48 1.45 -7.38
N GLU A 417 7.25 2.72 -7.00
CA GLU A 417 7.72 3.88 -7.75
C GLU A 417 9.25 3.90 -7.93
N LYS A 418 10.01 3.58 -6.88
CA LYS A 418 11.47 3.50 -6.95
C LYS A 418 11.94 2.47 -7.97
N LEU A 419 11.30 1.31 -8.06
CA LEU A 419 11.65 0.28 -9.06
C LEU A 419 11.47 0.80 -10.49
N PHE A 420 10.38 1.54 -10.77
CA PHE A 420 10.19 2.22 -12.05
C PHE A 420 11.21 3.32 -12.30
N LEU A 421 11.43 4.21 -11.33
CA LEU A 421 12.36 5.33 -11.42
C LEU A 421 13.80 4.86 -11.71
N ARG A 422 14.21 3.74 -11.11
CA ARG A 422 15.53 3.12 -11.35
C ARG A 422 15.58 2.29 -12.62
N LYS A 423 14.48 2.19 -13.36
CA LYS A 423 14.35 1.40 -14.57
C LYS A 423 14.66 -0.09 -14.35
N TYR A 424 14.37 -0.60 -13.13
CA TYR A 424 14.52 -2.02 -12.81
C TYR A 424 13.37 -2.85 -13.34
N ILE A 425 12.18 -2.22 -13.45
CA ILE A 425 10.97 -2.84 -13.96
C ILE A 425 10.30 -1.95 -15.02
N VAL A 426 9.46 -2.59 -15.83
CA VAL A 426 8.52 -1.97 -16.77
C VAL A 426 7.16 -2.61 -16.59
N GLU A 427 6.09 -1.87 -16.90
CA GLU A 427 4.73 -2.39 -16.88
C GLU A 427 4.21 -2.56 -18.31
N ARG A 428 3.59 -3.72 -18.59
CA ARG A 428 2.92 -4.02 -19.86
C ARG A 428 1.58 -4.70 -19.57
N LYS A 429 0.49 -4.11 -20.02
CA LYS A 429 -0.88 -4.64 -19.82
C LYS A 429 -1.17 -4.97 -18.34
N SER A 430 -0.79 -4.05 -17.44
CA SER A 430 -0.92 -4.19 -15.97
C SER A 430 -0.04 -5.28 -15.32
N TRP A 431 0.90 -5.86 -16.05
CA TRP A 431 1.88 -6.81 -15.53
C TRP A 431 3.27 -6.19 -15.44
N LEU A 432 3.97 -6.50 -14.38
CA LEU A 432 5.32 -6.02 -14.11
C LEU A 432 6.34 -7.01 -14.68
N PHE A 433 7.34 -6.47 -15.37
CA PHE A 433 8.45 -7.22 -15.92
C PHE A 433 9.78 -6.59 -15.51
N SER A 434 10.75 -7.42 -15.16
CA SER A 434 12.10 -6.97 -14.87
C SER A 434 12.84 -6.58 -16.16
N THR A 435 13.63 -5.53 -16.08
CA THR A 435 14.57 -5.17 -17.15
C THR A 435 15.87 -5.99 -17.05
N ASN A 436 16.69 -5.97 -18.07
CA ASN A 436 18.05 -6.56 -18.00
C ASN A 436 18.86 -5.92 -16.87
N LEU A 437 18.72 -4.60 -16.67
CA LEU A 437 19.38 -3.89 -15.59
C LEU A 437 18.86 -4.37 -14.22
N GLY A 438 17.54 -4.49 -14.06
CA GLY A 438 16.94 -4.97 -12.82
C GLY A 438 17.43 -6.37 -12.45
N ARG A 439 17.49 -7.30 -13.41
CA ARG A 439 18.01 -8.67 -13.19
C ARG A 439 19.49 -8.68 -12.78
N LYS A 440 20.34 -7.87 -13.44
CA LYS A 440 21.76 -7.76 -13.11
C LYS A 440 21.94 -7.19 -11.70
N VAL A 441 21.21 -6.13 -11.35
CA VAL A 441 21.27 -5.52 -10.01
C VAL A 441 20.80 -6.49 -8.94
N TRP A 442 19.66 -7.17 -9.17
CA TRP A 442 19.15 -8.16 -8.23
C TRP A 442 20.13 -9.30 -8.00
N LYS A 443 20.67 -9.90 -9.09
CA LYS A 443 21.67 -10.96 -9.03
C LYS A 443 22.90 -10.51 -8.22
N PHE A 444 23.46 -9.36 -8.55
CA PHE A 444 24.62 -8.82 -7.83
C PHE A 444 24.37 -8.66 -6.33
N LEU A 445 23.20 -8.09 -5.94
CA LEU A 445 22.88 -7.86 -4.54
C LEU A 445 22.65 -9.16 -3.77
N THR A 446 21.97 -10.14 -4.37
CA THR A 446 21.70 -11.44 -3.72
C THR A 446 22.94 -12.33 -3.61
N GLU A 447 23.88 -12.23 -4.53
CA GLU A 447 25.13 -12.99 -4.49
C GLU A 447 26.17 -12.39 -3.53
N ASN A 448 26.27 -11.05 -3.46
CA ASN A 448 27.30 -10.38 -2.66
C ASN A 448 26.81 -9.93 -1.28
N PHE A 449 25.52 -9.67 -1.11
CA PHE A 449 24.92 -9.09 0.10
C PHE A 449 23.62 -9.80 0.51
N PRO A 450 23.55 -11.16 0.51
CA PRO A 450 22.29 -11.89 0.72
C PRO A 450 21.60 -11.51 2.04
N ASP A 451 22.37 -11.37 3.12
CA ASP A 451 21.84 -11.07 4.44
C ASP A 451 21.13 -9.70 4.49
N PHE A 452 21.65 -8.70 3.77
CA PHE A 452 21.13 -7.33 3.80
C PHE A 452 19.93 -7.10 2.89
N VAL A 453 19.64 -8.03 1.99
CA VAL A 453 18.51 -7.95 1.05
C VAL A 453 17.51 -9.10 1.24
N SER A 454 17.61 -9.85 2.35
CA SER A 454 16.70 -10.95 2.66
C SER A 454 15.36 -10.44 3.20
N GLU A 455 14.28 -11.19 2.90
CA GLU A 455 12.94 -10.94 3.43
C GLU A 455 12.93 -11.08 4.96
N GLU A 456 13.54 -12.14 5.47
CA GLU A 456 13.59 -12.49 6.89
C GLU A 456 14.21 -11.38 7.73
N ARG A 457 15.39 -10.90 7.33
CA ARG A 457 16.07 -9.83 8.04
C ARG A 457 15.27 -8.54 8.04
N THR A 458 14.64 -8.22 6.90
CA THR A 458 13.77 -7.07 6.78
C THR A 458 12.59 -7.15 7.74
N ARG A 459 11.96 -8.33 7.86
CA ARG A 459 10.86 -8.59 8.79
C ARG A 459 11.30 -8.43 10.25
N ILE A 460 12.43 -9.04 10.63
CA ILE A 460 12.98 -8.93 11.99
C ILE A 460 13.20 -7.46 12.37
N LEU A 461 13.73 -6.66 11.46
CA LEU A 461 13.96 -5.25 11.74
C LEU A 461 12.64 -4.47 11.90
N PHE A 462 11.62 -4.75 11.09
CA PHE A 462 10.29 -4.15 11.29
C PHE A 462 9.69 -4.54 12.64
N GLU A 463 9.84 -5.79 13.06
CA GLU A 463 9.40 -6.24 14.39
C GLU A 463 10.14 -5.51 15.53
N LYS A 464 11.46 -5.29 15.38
CA LYS A 464 12.22 -4.46 16.34
C LYS A 464 11.72 -3.02 16.38
N MET A 465 11.40 -2.43 15.23
CA MET A 465 10.84 -1.07 15.16
C MET A 465 9.46 -0.99 15.85
N ASP A 466 8.59 -1.97 15.63
CA ASP A 466 7.30 -2.04 16.31
C ASP A 466 7.47 -2.20 17.84
N ARG A 467 8.52 -2.88 18.31
CA ARG A 467 8.88 -2.97 19.74
C ARG A 467 9.43 -1.66 20.30
N VAL A 468 10.20 -0.90 19.51
CA VAL A 468 10.64 0.47 19.88
C VAL A 468 9.42 1.38 20.01
N GLU A 469 8.48 1.31 19.07
CA GLU A 469 7.24 2.07 19.08
C GLU A 469 6.40 1.81 20.35
N ARG A 470 6.37 0.54 20.81
CA ARG A 470 5.71 0.18 22.07
C ARG A 470 6.54 0.46 23.34
N GLY A 471 7.76 1.00 23.18
CA GLY A 471 8.66 1.26 24.30
C GLY A 471 9.26 0.00 24.97
N GLU A 472 9.22 -1.17 24.29
CA GLU A 472 9.69 -2.45 24.82
C GLU A 472 11.21 -2.62 24.72
N ILE A 473 11.86 -1.95 23.77
CA ILE A 473 13.32 -2.00 23.58
C ILE A 473 13.87 -0.60 23.26
N SER A 474 15.15 -0.38 23.59
CA SER A 474 15.86 0.86 23.29
C SER A 474 16.11 1.03 21.80
N PHE A 475 15.85 2.22 21.27
CA PHE A 475 16.15 2.54 19.88
C PHE A 475 17.66 2.65 19.64
N GLU A 476 18.43 3.04 20.65
CA GLU A 476 19.90 3.10 20.60
C GLU A 476 20.50 1.72 20.38
N ASP A 477 19.97 0.69 21.04
CA ASP A 477 20.46 -0.68 20.89
C ASP A 477 20.20 -1.20 19.48
N VAL A 478 19.00 -0.95 18.94
CA VAL A 478 18.69 -1.29 17.54
C VAL A 478 19.61 -0.54 16.57
N LEU A 479 19.91 0.74 16.82
CA LEU A 479 20.81 1.52 15.97
C LEU A 479 22.26 1.03 16.06
N ARG A 480 22.74 0.58 17.25
CA ARG A 480 24.07 -0.03 17.40
C ARG A 480 24.21 -1.31 16.57
N GLU A 481 23.21 -2.18 16.61
CA GLU A 481 23.20 -3.38 15.76
C GLU A 481 23.26 -2.99 14.28
N VAL A 482 22.38 -2.11 13.82
CA VAL A 482 22.37 -1.63 12.42
C VAL A 482 23.70 -0.98 12.01
N TYR A 483 24.35 -0.27 12.93
CA TYR A 483 25.68 0.34 12.67
C TYR A 483 26.77 -0.70 12.48
N ILE A 484 26.83 -1.73 13.33
CA ILE A 484 27.77 -2.84 13.19
C ILE A 484 27.57 -3.53 11.84
N GLU A 485 26.35 -3.85 11.48
CA GLU A 485 25.97 -4.44 10.20
C GLU A 485 26.40 -3.57 9.01
N THR A 486 26.16 -2.26 9.10
CA THR A 486 26.58 -1.32 8.04
C THR A 486 28.08 -1.33 7.81
N LYS A 487 28.88 -1.46 8.86
CA LYS A 487 30.35 -1.60 8.73
C LYS A 487 30.75 -2.86 7.97
N GLU A 488 30.02 -3.95 8.13
CA GLU A 488 30.25 -5.19 7.37
C GLU A 488 29.96 -5.00 5.87
N VAL A 489 28.87 -4.30 5.52
CA VAL A 489 28.57 -3.95 4.11
C VAL A 489 29.70 -3.13 3.49
N ILE A 490 30.20 -2.14 4.23
CA ILE A 490 31.26 -1.25 3.73
C ILE A 490 32.56 -2.02 3.49
N LYS A 491 32.90 -2.97 4.37
CA LYS A 491 34.13 -3.77 4.28
C LYS A 491 34.10 -4.83 3.16
N LYS A 492 32.91 -5.35 2.81
CA LYS A 492 32.79 -6.35 1.73
C LYS A 492 33.23 -5.75 0.39
N VAL A 493 34.23 -6.37 -0.24
CA VAL A 493 34.61 -6.07 -1.62
C VAL A 493 33.73 -6.87 -2.54
N PRO A 494 32.91 -6.22 -3.41
CA PRO A 494 32.04 -6.95 -4.30
C PRO A 494 32.81 -7.73 -5.35
N SER A 495 32.42 -8.99 -5.57
CA SER A 495 32.90 -9.76 -6.73
C SER A 495 32.29 -9.18 -7.99
N VAL A 496 33.14 -8.82 -8.95
CA VAL A 496 32.72 -8.39 -10.29
C VAL A 496 32.61 -9.66 -11.14
N SER A 497 31.38 -10.14 -11.36
CA SER A 497 31.09 -11.23 -12.30
C SER A 497 30.50 -10.71 -13.61
#